data_c34941fc1eb3cc596528495c33a7a133
#
_entry.id   c34941fc1eb3cc596528495c33a7a133
#
_cell.length_a   1.000
_cell.length_b   1.000
_cell.length_c   1.000
_cell.angle_alpha   90.00
_cell.angle_beta   90.00
_cell.angle_gamma   90.00
#
_symmetry.space_group_name_H-M   'P 1'
#
loop_
_entity.id
_entity.type
_entity.pdbx_description
1 polymer ?
#
loop_
_entity_poly.entity_id
_entity_poly.type
_entity_poly.pdbx_seq_one_letter_code
_entity_poly.pdbx_strand_id
1 'polypeptide(L)'
;SLRIYIADFGTLPDDRCLVAQAEGHVVGMVWVRCIRAYGYIGEGIPEFVLSVAAPCRGQGIGTRLMREMLQRLSAAGYPEASLSVQRRNPAVRLYRRLGFRTVKRTLEEYIMVCDLRDADSAVANRTAGTE
;
A
#
# COMPACT_ATOMS: atom_id res chain seq x y z
N SER A 1 19.14 -11.17 -4.16
CA SER A 1 17.93 -11.37 -3.37
C SER A 1 17.25 -10.04 -3.10
N LEU A 2 15.96 -10.08 -2.79
CA LEU A 2 15.16 -8.91 -2.53
C LEU A 2 15.21 -8.56 -1.05
N ARG A 3 15.48 -7.30 -0.75
CA ARG A 3 15.45 -6.78 0.63
C ARG A 3 14.47 -5.62 0.72
N ILE A 4 13.61 -5.65 1.73
CA ILE A 4 12.68 -4.56 2.00
C ILE A 4 13.08 -3.92 3.32
N TYR A 5 13.20 -2.60 3.34
CA TYR A 5 13.62 -1.89 4.53
C TYR A 5 12.91 -0.55 4.68
N ILE A 6 12.90 -0.04 5.90
CA ILE A 6 12.34 1.29 6.20
C ILE A 6 13.35 2.35 5.78
N ALA A 7 12.86 3.38 5.09
CA ALA A 7 13.67 4.53 4.71
C ALA A 7 13.16 5.78 5.41
N ASP A 8 14.07 6.71 5.67
CA ASP A 8 13.69 8.03 6.15
C ASP A 8 12.88 8.73 5.09
N PHE A 9 11.72 9.28 5.47
CA PHE A 9 10.80 9.85 4.52
C PHE A 9 9.88 10.86 5.17
N GLY A 10 9.78 12.04 4.54
CA GLY A 10 8.85 13.06 4.94
C GLY A 10 9.25 13.78 6.22
N THR A 11 8.41 14.70 6.64
CA THR A 11 8.65 15.52 7.82
C THR A 11 7.55 15.38 8.87
N LEU A 12 6.47 14.68 8.54
CA LEU A 12 5.35 14.48 9.44
C LEU A 12 5.47 13.14 10.14
N PRO A 13 4.98 13.03 11.39
CA PRO A 13 5.12 11.80 12.16
C PRO A 13 4.49 10.57 11.52
N ASP A 14 3.46 10.78 10.69
CA ASP A 14 2.74 9.68 10.06
C ASP A 14 3.29 9.29 8.69
N ASP A 15 4.32 10.00 8.22
CA ASP A 15 4.95 9.66 6.94
C ASP A 15 5.78 8.39 7.11
N ARG A 16 5.61 7.43 6.20
CA ARG A 16 6.35 6.16 6.22
C ARG A 16 6.75 5.76 4.81
N CYS A 17 7.88 5.11 4.70
CA CYS A 17 8.35 4.61 3.41
C CYS A 17 9.04 3.26 3.59
N LEU A 18 8.69 2.32 2.73
CA LEU A 18 9.40 1.05 2.60
C LEU A 18 10.02 0.97 1.22
N VAL A 19 11.26 0.51 1.18
CA VAL A 19 12.03 0.42 -0.06
C VAL A 19 12.38 -1.04 -0.30
N ALA A 20 12.21 -1.48 -1.55
CA ALA A 20 12.64 -2.79 -2.00
C ALA A 20 13.94 -2.63 -2.79
N GLN A 21 14.95 -3.41 -2.44
CA GLN A 21 16.26 -3.36 -3.07
C GLN A 21 16.66 -4.76 -3.53
N ALA A 22 17.16 -4.85 -4.73
CA ALA A 22 17.68 -6.10 -5.29
C ALA A 22 19.01 -5.81 -5.98
N GLU A 23 20.00 -6.63 -5.72
CA GLU A 23 21.33 -6.50 -6.33
C GLU A 23 21.92 -5.10 -6.13
N GLY A 24 21.67 -4.48 -4.97
CA GLY A 24 22.19 -3.15 -4.67
C GLY A 24 21.42 -2.01 -5.31
N HIS A 25 20.34 -2.29 -6.03
CA HIS A 25 19.53 -1.27 -6.70
C HIS A 25 18.15 -1.18 -6.11
N VAL A 26 17.63 0.03 -5.97
CA VAL A 26 16.23 0.24 -5.56
C VAL A 26 15.34 -0.16 -6.73
N VAL A 27 14.46 -1.13 -6.49
CA VAL A 27 13.56 -1.64 -7.54
C VAL A 27 12.10 -1.30 -7.28
N GLY A 28 11.78 -0.79 -6.09
CA GLY A 28 10.43 -0.34 -5.78
C GLY A 28 10.37 0.37 -4.46
N MET A 29 9.29 1.09 -4.24
CA MET A 29 9.02 1.71 -2.96
C MET A 29 7.52 1.94 -2.80
N VAL A 30 7.09 1.94 -1.55
CA VAL A 30 5.75 2.34 -1.18
C VAL A 30 5.88 3.35 -0.05
N TRP A 31 5.13 4.45 -0.15
CA TRP A 31 5.09 5.41 0.95
C TRP A 31 3.66 5.81 1.24
N VAL A 32 3.45 6.27 2.47
CA VAL A 32 2.15 6.71 2.94
C VAL A 32 2.29 8.05 3.63
N ARG A 33 1.26 8.86 3.51
CA ARG A 33 1.13 10.16 4.18
C ARG A 33 -0.31 10.35 4.63
N CYS A 34 -0.46 10.99 5.78
CA CYS A 34 -1.79 11.37 6.28
C CYS A 34 -2.02 12.86 5.99
N ILE A 35 -2.04 13.22 4.71
CA ILE A 35 -2.25 14.60 4.28
C ILE A 35 -3.54 14.71 3.49
N ARG A 36 -4.06 15.92 3.36
CA ARG A 36 -5.21 16.19 2.53
C ARG A 36 -4.75 16.26 1.08
N ALA A 37 -4.67 15.12 0.46
CA ALA A 37 -4.22 14.97 -0.91
C ALA A 37 -5.37 14.54 -1.78
N TYR A 38 -5.06 14.19 -3.01
CA TYR A 38 -6.05 13.83 -4.02
C TYR A 38 -6.96 12.68 -3.58
N GLY A 39 -6.39 11.67 -2.93
CA GLY A 39 -7.13 10.53 -2.42
C GLY A 39 -7.68 10.70 -1.02
N TYR A 40 -7.73 11.92 -0.52
CA TYR A 40 -8.16 12.18 0.85
C TYR A 40 -9.58 11.70 1.11
N ILE A 41 -9.71 10.84 2.11
CA ILE A 41 -11.00 10.28 2.54
C ILE A 41 -11.41 10.88 3.89
N GLY A 42 -10.45 11.04 4.79
CA GLY A 42 -10.67 11.58 6.11
C GLY A 42 -9.38 11.81 6.84
N GLU A 43 -9.39 12.60 7.88
CA GLU A 43 -8.20 12.88 8.67
C GLU A 43 -7.66 11.61 9.31
N GLY A 44 -6.34 11.47 9.33
CA GLY A 44 -5.70 10.32 9.93
C GLY A 44 -5.73 9.05 9.09
N ILE A 45 -6.23 9.13 7.85
CA ILE A 45 -6.24 7.97 6.94
C ILE A 45 -5.04 8.09 6.01
N PRO A 46 -4.05 7.20 6.13
CA PRO A 46 -2.88 7.27 5.27
C PRO A 46 -3.21 6.97 3.82
N GLU A 47 -2.62 7.74 2.94
CA GLU A 47 -2.74 7.53 1.50
C GLU A 47 -1.47 6.91 0.97
N PHE A 48 -1.63 5.81 0.21
CA PHE A 48 -0.54 5.04 -0.36
C PHE A 48 -0.11 5.56 -1.73
N VAL A 49 1.20 5.54 -1.97
CA VAL A 49 1.76 5.67 -3.31
C VAL A 49 2.76 4.54 -3.49
N LEU A 50 2.61 3.79 -4.58
CA LEU A 50 3.47 2.65 -4.91
C LEU A 50 4.20 2.93 -6.22
N SER A 51 5.49 2.62 -6.26
CA SER A 51 6.29 2.70 -7.48
C SER A 51 7.17 1.47 -7.58
N VAL A 52 7.17 0.82 -8.74
CA VAL A 52 8.05 -0.33 -9.03
C VAL A 52 8.73 -0.03 -10.35
N ALA A 53 10.04 -0.21 -10.40
CA ALA A 53 10.82 0.01 -11.61
C ALA A 53 10.27 -0.85 -12.76
N ALA A 54 10.15 -0.26 -13.96
CA ALA A 54 9.51 -0.93 -15.09
C ALA A 54 10.07 -2.32 -15.38
N PRO A 55 11.41 -2.53 -15.42
CA PRO A 55 11.95 -3.87 -15.69
C PRO A 55 11.63 -4.89 -14.59
N CYS A 56 11.21 -4.42 -13.43
CA CYS A 56 10.97 -5.29 -12.27
C CYS A 56 9.50 -5.58 -12.02
N ARG A 57 8.61 -5.04 -12.84
CA ARG A 57 7.17 -5.25 -12.68
C ARG A 57 6.79 -6.68 -13.01
N GLY A 58 5.69 -7.14 -12.40
CA GLY A 58 5.21 -8.49 -12.61
C GLY A 58 5.93 -9.56 -11.81
N GLN A 59 6.81 -9.16 -10.88
CA GLN A 59 7.61 -10.09 -10.08
C GLN A 59 7.15 -10.17 -8.62
N GLY A 60 6.01 -9.58 -8.29
CA GLY A 60 5.49 -9.63 -6.93
C GLY A 60 6.07 -8.61 -5.97
N ILE A 61 6.93 -7.71 -6.44
CA ILE A 61 7.56 -6.70 -5.59
C ILE A 61 6.53 -5.74 -5.00
N GLY A 62 5.61 -5.25 -5.85
CA GLY A 62 4.54 -4.37 -5.39
C GLY A 62 3.66 -5.03 -4.36
N THR A 63 3.34 -6.30 -4.55
CA THR A 63 2.53 -7.07 -3.61
C THR A 63 3.21 -7.15 -2.25
N ARG A 64 4.50 -7.46 -2.24
CA ARG A 64 5.26 -7.56 -0.98
C ARG A 64 5.34 -6.22 -0.27
N LEU A 65 5.64 -5.15 -1.01
CA LEU A 65 5.71 -3.80 -0.43
C LEU A 65 4.37 -3.39 0.19
N MET A 66 3.29 -3.60 -0.56
CA MET A 66 1.96 -3.22 -0.08
C MET A 66 1.55 -4.02 1.15
N ARG A 67 1.78 -5.33 1.14
CA ARG A 67 1.45 -6.18 2.30
C ARG A 67 2.22 -5.77 3.54
N GLU A 68 3.50 -5.51 3.38
CA GLU A 68 4.34 -5.09 4.50
C GLU A 68 3.85 -3.76 5.08
N MET A 69 3.53 -2.79 4.22
CA MET A 69 3.05 -1.51 4.69
C MET A 69 1.68 -1.62 5.36
N LEU A 70 0.77 -2.41 4.80
CA LEU A 70 -0.54 -2.62 5.41
C LEU A 70 -0.42 -3.24 6.80
N GLN A 71 0.47 -4.21 6.97
CA GLN A 71 0.71 -4.82 8.27
C GLN A 71 1.26 -3.82 9.28
N ARG A 72 2.20 -2.98 8.85
CA ARG A 72 2.78 -1.97 9.72
C ARG A 72 1.77 -0.92 10.16
N LEU A 73 0.91 -0.50 9.24
CA LEU A 73 -0.15 0.46 9.58
C LEU A 73 -1.18 -0.14 10.50
N SER A 74 -1.56 -1.39 10.26
CA SER A 74 -2.48 -2.10 11.15
C SER A 74 -1.91 -2.22 12.54
N ALA A 75 -0.65 -2.60 12.66
CA ALA A 75 0.03 -2.73 13.94
C ALA A 75 0.15 -1.39 14.67
N ALA A 76 0.24 -0.30 13.92
CA ALA A 76 0.32 1.05 14.48
C ALA A 76 -1.05 1.61 14.88
N GLY A 77 -2.13 0.88 14.60
CA GLY A 77 -3.46 1.27 15.03
C GLY A 77 -4.28 2.07 14.02
N TYR A 78 -3.81 2.23 12.80
CA TYR A 78 -4.61 2.92 11.78
C TYR A 78 -5.76 2.03 11.35
N PRO A 79 -7.00 2.56 11.37
CA PRO A 79 -8.17 1.73 11.02
C PRO A 79 -8.36 1.51 9.53
N GLU A 80 -7.84 2.41 8.69
CA GLU A 80 -8.05 2.36 7.25
C GLU A 80 -6.85 2.93 6.51
N ALA A 81 -6.72 2.53 5.25
CA ALA A 81 -5.75 3.11 4.32
C ALA A 81 -6.45 3.41 3.01
N SER A 82 -5.93 4.37 2.26
CA SER A 82 -6.53 4.80 1.01
C SER A 82 -5.48 4.93 -0.09
N LEU A 83 -5.95 4.97 -1.33
CA LEU A 83 -5.13 5.30 -2.48
C LEU A 83 -6.02 5.85 -3.59
N SER A 84 -5.40 6.57 -4.53
CA SER A 84 -6.05 6.87 -5.79
C SER A 84 -5.26 6.19 -6.90
N VAL A 85 -5.97 5.71 -7.91
CA VAL A 85 -5.33 4.97 -9.00
C VAL A 85 -6.10 5.22 -10.28
N GLN A 86 -5.37 5.37 -11.38
CA GLN A 86 -6.01 5.51 -12.68
C GLN A 86 -6.75 4.22 -13.02
N ARG A 87 -7.95 4.37 -13.58
CA ARG A 87 -8.83 3.23 -13.84
C ARG A 87 -8.20 2.20 -14.77
N ARG A 88 -7.31 2.63 -15.66
CA ARG A 88 -6.64 1.75 -16.62
C ARG A 88 -5.37 1.11 -16.06
N ASN A 89 -4.96 1.50 -14.86
CA ASN A 89 -3.73 0.97 -14.28
C ASN A 89 -3.92 -0.50 -13.91
N PRO A 90 -3.06 -1.41 -14.41
CA PRO A 90 -3.16 -2.83 -14.06
C PRO A 90 -3.07 -3.10 -12.57
N ALA A 91 -2.48 -2.21 -11.80
CA ALA A 91 -2.35 -2.37 -10.35
C ALA A 91 -3.69 -2.38 -9.63
N VAL A 92 -4.77 -1.95 -10.27
CA VAL A 92 -6.12 -2.04 -9.67
C VAL A 92 -6.42 -3.46 -9.22
N ARG A 93 -6.03 -4.47 -10.00
CA ARG A 93 -6.25 -5.88 -9.63
C ARG A 93 -5.49 -6.25 -8.37
N LEU A 94 -4.25 -5.80 -8.27
CA LEU A 94 -3.43 -6.02 -7.07
C LEU A 94 -4.10 -5.41 -5.85
N TYR A 95 -4.55 -4.16 -5.95
CA TYR A 95 -5.16 -3.48 -4.83
C TYR A 95 -6.43 -4.19 -4.37
N ARG A 96 -7.26 -4.65 -5.32
CA ARG A 96 -8.47 -5.42 -4.97
C ARG A 96 -8.13 -6.71 -4.25
N ARG A 97 -7.12 -7.42 -4.71
CA ARG A 97 -6.68 -8.67 -4.04
C ARG A 97 -6.20 -8.41 -2.62
N LEU A 98 -5.65 -7.23 -2.35
CA LEU A 98 -5.18 -6.86 -1.03
C LEU A 98 -6.29 -6.35 -0.11
N GLY A 99 -7.51 -6.22 -0.60
CA GLY A 99 -8.64 -5.79 0.20
C GLY A 99 -9.08 -4.35 0.01
N PHE A 100 -8.46 -3.64 -0.92
CA PHE A 100 -8.94 -2.30 -1.27
C PHE A 100 -10.22 -2.40 -2.07
N ARG A 101 -11.18 -1.53 -1.75
CA ARG A 101 -12.44 -1.43 -2.48
C ARG A 101 -12.64 -0.01 -2.96
N THR A 102 -13.32 0.14 -4.09
CA THR A 102 -13.59 1.44 -4.68
C THR A 102 -14.70 2.14 -3.87
N VAL A 103 -14.41 3.33 -3.38
CA VAL A 103 -15.39 4.14 -2.66
C VAL A 103 -15.83 5.35 -3.45
N LYS A 104 -15.06 5.77 -4.45
CA LYS A 104 -15.39 6.89 -5.32
C LYS A 104 -14.82 6.66 -6.71
N ARG A 105 -15.55 7.07 -7.73
CA ARG A 105 -15.11 7.05 -9.13
C ARG A 105 -15.13 8.43 -9.71
N THR A 106 -14.09 8.72 -10.50
CA THR A 106 -14.10 9.85 -11.39
C THR A 106 -13.97 9.33 -12.82
N LEU A 107 -13.92 10.23 -13.81
CA LEU A 107 -13.71 9.82 -15.18
C LEU A 107 -12.42 9.03 -15.37
N GLU A 108 -11.39 9.38 -14.64
CA GLU A 108 -10.06 8.82 -14.85
C GLU A 108 -9.59 7.92 -13.73
N GLU A 109 -10.13 8.05 -12.52
CA GLU A 109 -9.56 7.41 -11.34
C GLU A 109 -10.58 6.70 -10.48
N TYR A 110 -10.07 5.73 -9.71
CA TYR A 110 -10.75 5.17 -8.54
C TYR A 110 -10.08 5.70 -7.29
N ILE A 111 -10.89 6.05 -6.28
CA ILE A 111 -10.41 6.22 -4.91
C ILE A 111 -10.78 4.94 -4.18
N MET A 112 -9.78 4.30 -3.59
CA MET A 112 -9.95 2.99 -2.96
C MET A 112 -9.56 3.03 -1.49
N VAL A 113 -10.23 2.22 -0.69
CA VAL A 113 -10.00 2.15 0.75
C VAL A 113 -9.87 0.69 1.17
N CYS A 114 -8.93 0.43 2.06
CA CYS A 114 -8.76 -0.88 2.69
C CYS A 114 -9.05 -0.73 4.19
N ASP A 115 -9.90 -1.59 4.72
CA ASP A 115 -10.13 -1.67 6.16
C ASP A 115 -9.00 -2.47 6.78
N LEU A 116 -8.17 -1.82 7.57
CA LEU A 116 -6.99 -2.45 8.13
C LEU A 116 -7.34 -3.44 9.25
N ARG A 117 -8.49 -3.27 9.88
CA ARG A 117 -8.96 -4.22 10.88
C ARG A 117 -9.35 -5.53 10.22
N ASP A 118 -10.02 -5.48 9.09
CA ASP A 118 -10.38 -6.67 8.31
C ASP A 118 -9.13 -7.31 7.71
N ALA A 119 -8.21 -6.50 7.21
CA ALA A 119 -6.95 -7.00 6.65
C ALA A 119 -6.14 -7.76 7.71
N ASP A 120 -6.09 -7.23 8.92
CA ASP A 120 -5.40 -7.88 10.03
C ASP A 120 -6.06 -9.22 10.38
N SER A 121 -7.38 -9.24 10.48
CA SER A 121 -8.11 -10.47 10.71
C SER A 121 -7.88 -11.50 9.61
N ALA A 122 -7.90 -11.07 8.37
CA ALA A 122 -7.68 -11.96 7.23
C ALA A 122 -6.27 -12.55 7.26
N VAL A 123 -5.27 -11.76 7.60
CA VAL A 123 -3.90 -12.24 7.73
C VAL A 123 -3.80 -13.26 8.85
N ALA A 124 -4.40 -12.98 10.01
CA ALA A 124 -4.39 -13.90 11.14
C ALA A 124 -5.07 -15.22 10.79
N ASN A 125 -6.20 -15.15 10.12
CA ASN A 125 -6.93 -16.34 9.71
C ASN A 125 -6.13 -17.20 8.74
N ARG A 126 -5.49 -16.59 7.78
CA ARG A 126 -4.66 -17.33 6.83
C ARG A 126 -3.47 -17.99 7.52
N THR A 127 -2.84 -17.27 8.42
CA THR A 127 -1.70 -17.81 9.16
C THR A 127 -2.13 -19.00 10.02
N ALA A 128 -3.29 -18.93 10.65
CA ALA A 128 -3.77 -19.97 11.55
C ALA A 128 -4.32 -21.18 10.79
N GLY A 129 -4.91 -20.96 9.64
CA GLY A 129 -5.77 -21.98 9.06
C GLY A 129 -5.20 -22.77 7.92
N THR A 130 -4.47 -22.20 7.02
CA THR A 130 -4.24 -22.84 5.74
C THR A 130 -2.85 -22.72 5.19
N GLU A 131 -2.17 -21.75 5.59
CA GLU A 131 -0.80 -21.58 5.13
C GLU A 131 0.18 -22.42 5.88
#